data_52bb677a0f1d490cde7ef4398ea846b3
#
_entry.id   52bb677a0f1d490cde7ef4398ea846b3
#
_cell.length_a   1.000
_cell.length_b   1.000
_cell.length_c   1.000
_cell.angle_alpha   90.00
_cell.angle_beta   90.00
_cell.angle_gamma   90.00
#
_symmetry.space_group_name_H-M   'P 1'
#
loop_
_entity.id
_entity.type
_entity.pdbx_description
1 polymer ?
#
loop_
_entity_poly.entity_id
_entity_poly.type
_entity_poly.pdbx_seq_one_letter_code
_entity_poly.pdbx_strand_id
1 'polypeptide(L)'
;SMSTCEVGSGFKQAVKNDVRVTKIGKFIRSTSIDELPQLFNVLVGEMSMVGARPHPIALDDKFSKLIQNYMSRYKEKPGITGLAQINNCRGETDTLEKMENRIKYDIEYSDNVSIYLYFKILFLTPIVIIFNKNVY
;
A
#
# COMPACT_ATOMS: atom_id res chain seq x y z
N SER A 1 -1.63 16.61 4.78
CA SER A 1 -1.85 15.66 5.87
C SER A 1 -0.65 15.51 6.82
N MET A 2 0.56 15.82 6.39
CA MET A 2 1.78 15.89 7.20
C MET A 2 2.45 17.23 7.01
N SER A 3 3.15 17.73 8.06
CA SER A 3 4.13 18.81 7.90
C SER A 3 5.24 18.36 6.94
N THR A 4 5.80 19.30 6.18
CA THR A 4 6.87 19.00 5.21
C THR A 4 8.06 18.34 5.90
N CYS A 5 8.62 17.29 5.30
CA CYS A 5 9.91 16.76 5.69
C CYS A 5 11.00 17.77 5.30
N GLU A 6 11.97 17.97 6.17
CA GLU A 6 13.16 18.77 5.83
C GLU A 6 13.90 18.12 4.64
N VAL A 7 14.29 18.94 3.69
CA VAL A 7 15.10 18.53 2.53
C VAL A 7 16.45 18.04 3.07
N GLY A 8 16.72 16.74 2.98
CA GLY A 8 18.01 16.16 3.42
C GLY A 8 17.92 15.00 4.41
N SER A 9 16.80 14.80 5.08
CA SER A 9 16.56 13.55 5.84
C SER A 9 16.14 12.45 4.88
N GLY A 10 16.84 11.33 4.86
CA GLY A 10 16.48 10.17 4.05
C GLY A 10 15.00 9.77 4.24
N PHE A 11 14.41 9.09 3.25
CA PHE A 11 13.00 8.66 3.31
C PHE A 11 12.70 7.95 4.64
N LYS A 12 11.81 8.54 5.44
CA LYS A 12 11.33 7.96 6.70
C LYS A 12 9.84 7.66 6.58
N GLN A 13 9.49 6.37 6.59
CA GLN A 13 8.09 5.94 6.57
C GLN A 13 7.35 6.51 7.79
N ALA A 14 6.10 6.94 7.60
CA ALA A 14 5.26 7.39 8.70
C ALA A 14 4.96 6.22 9.65
N VAL A 15 5.17 6.45 10.94
CA VAL A 15 4.92 5.47 12.00
C VAL A 15 3.62 5.78 12.73
N LYS A 16 3.13 4.81 13.51
CA LYS A 16 1.95 5.01 14.35
C LYS A 16 2.20 6.15 15.34
N ASN A 17 1.27 7.12 15.40
CA ASN A 17 1.39 8.35 16.20
C ASN A 17 2.56 9.28 15.82
N ASP A 18 2.93 9.30 14.55
CA ASP A 18 3.95 10.21 14.02
C ASP A 18 3.58 11.66 14.32
N VAL A 19 4.46 12.38 15.01
CA VAL A 19 4.27 13.79 15.42
C VAL A 19 4.09 14.75 14.24
N ARG A 20 4.53 14.34 13.03
CA ARG A 20 4.36 15.10 11.80
C ARG A 20 2.93 15.11 11.28
N VAL A 21 2.10 14.16 11.75
CA VAL A 21 0.71 14.02 11.30
C VAL A 21 -0.17 15.04 12.02
N THR A 22 -0.77 15.94 11.26
CA THR A 22 -1.73 16.91 11.81
C THR A 22 -3.04 16.23 12.23
N LYS A 23 -3.86 16.89 13.09
CA LYS A 23 -5.18 16.37 13.51
C LYS A 23 -6.08 16.07 12.29
N ILE A 24 -6.10 16.97 11.32
CA ILE A 24 -6.84 16.81 10.06
C ILE A 24 -6.22 15.65 9.25
N GLY A 25 -4.89 15.56 9.20
CA GLY A 25 -4.18 14.47 8.54
C GLY A 25 -4.51 13.10 9.11
N LYS A 26 -4.70 13.01 10.44
CA LYS A 26 -5.14 11.76 11.09
C LYS A 26 -6.53 11.33 10.65
N PHE A 27 -7.48 12.28 10.58
CA PHE A 27 -8.83 12.01 10.08
C PHE A 27 -8.81 11.57 8.61
N ILE A 28 -8.10 12.31 7.74
CA ILE A 28 -8.00 12.00 6.30
C ILE A 28 -7.42 10.60 6.08
N ARG A 29 -6.39 10.22 6.84
CA ARG A 29 -5.77 8.88 6.75
C ARG A 29 -6.66 7.78 7.30
N SER A 30 -7.34 8.01 8.42
CA SER A 30 -8.25 7.00 9.00
C SER A 30 -9.44 6.69 8.11
N THR A 31 -9.84 7.64 7.26
CA THR A 31 -10.92 7.51 6.27
C THR A 31 -10.44 7.15 4.87
N SER A 32 -9.11 7.02 4.66
CA SER A 32 -8.49 6.79 3.35
C SER A 32 -8.84 7.84 2.28
N ILE A 33 -9.25 9.04 2.69
CA ILE A 33 -9.55 10.16 1.78
C ILE A 33 -8.28 10.63 1.05
N ASP A 34 -7.11 10.46 1.65
CA ASP A 34 -5.81 10.74 1.01
C ASP A 34 -5.50 9.84 -0.19
N GLU A 35 -6.23 8.74 -0.35
CA GLU A 35 -6.09 7.85 -1.49
C GLU A 35 -7.02 8.24 -2.68
N LEU A 36 -7.98 9.16 -2.47
CA LEU A 36 -8.89 9.59 -3.55
C LEU A 36 -8.18 10.18 -4.79
N PRO A 37 -7.06 10.95 -4.67
CA PRO A 37 -6.35 11.41 -5.85
C PRO A 37 -5.80 10.26 -6.72
N GLN A 38 -5.54 9.08 -6.14
CA GLN A 38 -5.10 7.90 -6.89
C GLN A 38 -6.19 7.36 -7.83
N LEU A 39 -7.48 7.64 -7.57
CA LEU A 39 -8.57 7.31 -8.48
C LEU A 39 -8.41 8.01 -9.84
N PHE A 40 -7.83 9.20 -9.85
CA PHE A 40 -7.52 9.88 -11.11
C PHE A 40 -6.47 9.09 -11.91
N ASN A 41 -5.44 8.55 -11.25
CA ASN A 41 -4.44 7.70 -11.90
C ASN A 41 -5.06 6.40 -12.45
N VAL A 42 -6.11 5.89 -11.78
CA VAL A 42 -6.88 4.75 -12.31
C VAL A 42 -7.65 5.14 -13.57
N LEU A 43 -8.30 6.32 -13.58
CA LEU A 43 -9.06 6.80 -14.74
C LEU A 43 -8.17 7.03 -15.97
N VAL A 44 -6.96 7.56 -15.77
CA VAL A 44 -6.00 7.75 -16.87
C VAL A 44 -5.22 6.47 -17.23
N GLY A 45 -5.45 5.38 -16.50
CA GLY A 45 -4.90 4.05 -16.80
C GLY A 45 -3.47 3.81 -16.30
N GLU A 46 -2.93 4.68 -15.46
CA GLU A 46 -1.61 4.51 -14.82
C GLU A 46 -1.65 3.53 -13.64
N MET A 47 -2.80 3.41 -12.97
CA MET A 47 -3.05 2.50 -11.87
C MET A 47 -4.27 1.61 -12.14
N SER A 48 -4.42 0.56 -11.34
CA SER A 48 -5.62 -0.27 -11.25
C SER A 48 -6.34 -0.02 -9.92
N MET A 49 -7.60 -0.39 -9.82
CA MET A 49 -8.28 -0.45 -8.51
C MET A 49 -7.63 -1.51 -7.61
N VAL A 50 -7.30 -2.68 -8.20
CA VAL A 50 -6.72 -3.83 -7.49
C VAL A 50 -5.34 -4.15 -8.08
N GLY A 51 -4.34 -4.28 -7.22
CA GLY A 51 -2.96 -4.58 -7.59
C GLY A 51 -2.00 -4.43 -6.40
N ALA A 52 -0.71 -4.60 -6.65
CA ALA A 52 0.32 -4.34 -5.65
C ALA A 52 0.33 -2.85 -5.28
N ARG A 53 0.38 -2.54 -3.98
CA ARG A 53 0.48 -1.14 -3.54
C ARG A 53 1.81 -0.53 -3.98
N PRO A 54 1.83 0.64 -4.66
CA PRO A 54 3.07 1.27 -5.08
C PRO A 54 3.90 1.69 -3.87
N HIS A 55 5.20 1.47 -3.94
CA HIS A 55 6.15 1.92 -2.95
C HIS A 55 6.97 3.11 -3.48
N PRO A 56 7.46 3.99 -2.60
CA PRO A 56 8.48 4.97 -2.98
C PRO A 56 9.74 4.28 -3.52
N ILE A 57 10.38 4.87 -4.52
CA ILE A 57 11.58 4.34 -5.18
C ILE A 57 12.67 3.94 -4.17
N ALA A 58 12.88 4.76 -3.13
CA ALA A 58 13.87 4.46 -2.09
C ALA A 58 13.59 3.16 -1.32
N LEU A 59 12.30 2.76 -1.17
CA LEU A 59 11.94 1.47 -0.58
C LEU A 59 12.15 0.33 -1.58
N ASP A 60 11.80 0.53 -2.84
CA ASP A 60 12.03 -0.47 -3.89
C ASP A 60 13.52 -0.77 -4.06
N ASP A 61 14.37 0.25 -4.07
CA ASP A 61 15.84 0.10 -4.14
C ASP A 61 16.42 -0.66 -2.95
N LYS A 62 15.85 -0.46 -1.76
CA LYS A 62 16.28 -1.16 -0.54
C LYS A 62 15.86 -2.62 -0.57
N PHE A 63 14.57 -2.87 -0.79
CA PHE A 63 14.00 -4.21 -0.61
C PHE A 63 14.20 -5.12 -1.81
N SER A 64 14.38 -4.59 -3.02
CA SER A 64 14.77 -5.38 -4.19
C SER A 64 16.12 -6.09 -4.04
N LYS A 65 17.01 -5.55 -3.20
CA LYS A 65 18.31 -6.16 -2.87
C LYS A 65 18.23 -7.21 -1.76
N LEU A 66 17.18 -7.18 -0.94
CA LEU A 66 17.02 -8.02 0.24
C LEU A 66 16.03 -9.17 0.02
N ILE A 67 15.03 -8.96 -0.83
CA ILE A 67 13.94 -9.93 -1.05
C ILE A 67 14.08 -10.48 -2.47
N GLN A 68 14.24 -11.78 -2.57
CA GLN A 68 14.26 -12.47 -3.84
C GLN A 68 12.93 -12.28 -4.59
N ASN A 69 13.01 -12.07 -5.91
CA ASN A 69 11.85 -11.85 -6.78
C ASN A 69 10.97 -10.62 -6.42
N TYR A 70 11.50 -9.66 -5.65
CA TYR A 70 10.78 -8.45 -5.25
C TYR A 70 10.07 -7.78 -6.43
N MET A 71 10.76 -7.62 -7.57
CA MET A 71 10.23 -6.92 -8.75
C MET A 71 9.09 -7.67 -9.46
N SER A 72 8.89 -8.97 -9.17
CA SER A 72 7.79 -9.74 -9.74
C SER A 72 6.40 -9.24 -9.31
N ARG A 73 6.32 -8.46 -8.25
CA ARG A 73 5.10 -7.78 -7.80
C ARG A 73 4.58 -6.72 -8.79
N TYR A 74 5.44 -6.25 -9.69
CA TYR A 74 5.12 -5.22 -10.69
C TYR A 74 4.81 -5.78 -12.09
N LYS A 75 4.49 -7.08 -12.21
CA LYS A 75 3.99 -7.66 -13.46
C LYS A 75 2.66 -7.00 -13.89
N GLU A 76 1.84 -6.64 -12.91
CA GLU A 76 0.58 -5.96 -13.09
C GLU A 76 0.68 -4.49 -12.67
N LYS A 77 -0.29 -3.66 -13.13
CA LYS A 77 -0.37 -2.26 -12.71
C LYS A 77 -0.53 -2.14 -11.20
N PRO A 78 0.09 -1.13 -10.56
CA PRO A 78 -0.08 -0.89 -9.14
C PRO A 78 -1.56 -0.61 -8.82
N GLY A 79 -2.00 -1.03 -7.65
CA GLY A 79 -3.39 -0.91 -7.20
C GLY A 79 -3.59 0.02 -6.01
N ILE A 80 -4.80 0.56 -5.89
CA ILE A 80 -5.25 1.28 -4.68
C ILE A 80 -5.44 0.26 -3.55
N THR A 81 -6.04 -0.88 -3.85
CA THR A 81 -6.14 -2.03 -2.94
C THR A 81 -5.51 -3.27 -3.55
N GLY A 82 -5.32 -4.32 -2.77
CA GLY A 82 -4.69 -5.54 -3.22
C GLY A 82 -4.83 -6.70 -2.24
N LEU A 83 -4.37 -7.88 -2.68
CA LEU A 83 -4.45 -9.11 -1.89
C LEU A 83 -3.73 -8.97 -0.54
N ALA A 84 -2.57 -8.32 -0.50
CA ALA A 84 -1.84 -8.04 0.73
C ALA A 84 -2.67 -7.20 1.72
N GLN A 85 -3.39 -6.20 1.23
CA GLN A 85 -4.14 -5.28 2.07
C GLN A 85 -5.35 -5.96 2.73
N ILE A 86 -6.07 -6.84 2.03
CA ILE A 86 -7.19 -7.60 2.63
C ILE A 86 -6.72 -8.71 3.57
N ASN A 87 -5.44 -9.14 3.48
CA ASN A 87 -4.82 -10.11 4.38
C ASN A 87 -4.03 -9.46 5.52
N ASN A 88 -4.43 -8.27 5.95
CA ASN A 88 -3.85 -7.54 7.10
C ASN A 88 -2.37 -7.13 6.94
N CYS A 89 -1.83 -7.16 5.73
CA CYS A 89 -0.50 -6.61 5.42
C CYS A 89 -0.57 -5.12 5.05
N ARG A 90 -1.59 -4.40 5.57
CA ARG A 90 -1.72 -2.94 5.48
C ARG A 90 -0.99 -2.29 6.64
N GLY A 91 -0.33 -1.16 6.43
CA GLY A 91 0.36 -0.42 7.49
C GLY A 91 1.87 -0.43 7.36
N GLU A 92 2.55 -0.24 8.48
CA GLU A 92 4.00 -0.12 8.52
C GLU A 92 4.70 -1.44 8.15
N THR A 93 5.77 -1.31 7.37
CA THR A 93 6.69 -2.40 7.02
C THR A 93 8.05 -2.11 7.65
N ASP A 94 8.05 -2.01 8.98
CA ASP A 94 9.20 -1.71 9.82
C ASP A 94 10.20 -2.87 9.89
N THR A 95 9.72 -4.11 9.68
CA THR A 95 10.55 -5.31 9.67
C THR A 95 10.63 -5.95 8.28
N LEU A 96 11.72 -6.67 8.01
CA LEU A 96 11.90 -7.41 6.77
C LEU A 96 10.79 -8.46 6.60
N GLU A 97 10.44 -9.17 7.65
CA GLU A 97 9.39 -10.20 7.64
C GLU A 97 8.02 -9.63 7.21
N LYS A 98 7.62 -8.47 7.73
CA LYS A 98 6.36 -7.81 7.32
C LYS A 98 6.39 -7.43 5.84
N MET A 99 7.55 -6.97 5.36
CA MET A 99 7.71 -6.66 3.94
C MET A 99 7.65 -7.91 3.09
N GLU A 100 8.34 -9.00 3.46
CA GLU A 100 8.31 -10.27 2.75
C GLU A 100 6.89 -10.84 2.66
N ASN A 101 6.13 -10.82 3.74
CA ASN A 101 4.73 -11.26 3.75
C ASN A 101 3.87 -10.42 2.80
N ARG A 102 4.06 -9.10 2.77
CA ARG A 102 3.36 -8.23 1.82
C ARG A 102 3.70 -8.59 0.38
N ILE A 103 5.00 -8.70 0.07
CA ILE A 103 5.48 -9.03 -1.28
C ILE A 103 4.98 -10.40 -1.74
N LYS A 104 4.92 -11.38 -0.84
CA LYS A 104 4.36 -12.70 -1.12
C LYS A 104 2.92 -12.61 -1.65
N TYR A 105 2.05 -11.86 -0.96
CA TYR A 105 0.67 -11.66 -1.43
C TYR A 105 0.59 -10.84 -2.72
N ASP A 106 1.46 -9.85 -2.90
CA ASP A 106 1.50 -9.06 -4.13
C ASP A 106 1.88 -9.95 -5.34
N ILE A 107 2.88 -10.85 -5.17
CA ILE A 107 3.29 -11.81 -6.19
C ILE A 107 2.19 -12.85 -6.42
N GLU A 108 1.59 -13.40 -5.35
CA GLU A 108 0.47 -14.34 -5.44
C GLU A 108 -0.69 -13.76 -6.25
N TYR A 109 -1.01 -12.49 -6.05
CA TYR A 109 -2.01 -11.80 -6.87
C TYR A 109 -1.57 -11.73 -8.33
N SER A 110 -0.35 -11.27 -8.59
CA SER A 110 0.18 -11.10 -9.96
C SER A 110 0.24 -12.41 -10.74
N ASP A 111 0.49 -13.54 -10.06
CA ASP A 111 0.55 -14.86 -10.69
C ASP A 111 -0.83 -15.50 -10.89
N ASN A 112 -1.86 -15.07 -10.15
CA ASN A 112 -3.21 -15.65 -10.17
C ASN A 112 -4.29 -14.65 -10.56
N VAL A 113 -3.96 -13.62 -11.34
CA VAL A 113 -4.94 -12.60 -11.75
C VAL A 113 -6.14 -13.24 -12.42
N SER A 114 -7.33 -12.95 -11.89
CA SER A 114 -8.60 -13.38 -12.45
C SER A 114 -9.70 -12.36 -12.14
N ILE A 115 -10.72 -12.33 -12.97
CA ILE A 115 -11.89 -11.46 -12.76
C ILE A 115 -12.52 -11.75 -11.39
N TYR A 116 -12.62 -13.01 -11.01
CA TYR A 116 -13.15 -13.40 -9.71
C TYR A 116 -12.31 -12.85 -8.55
N LEU A 117 -10.98 -13.03 -8.60
CA LEU A 117 -10.07 -12.54 -7.56
C LEU A 117 -10.09 -11.01 -7.47
N TYR A 118 -10.14 -10.33 -8.62
CA TYR A 118 -10.25 -8.88 -8.70
C TYR A 118 -11.49 -8.35 -7.95
N PHE A 119 -12.68 -8.86 -8.28
CA PHE A 119 -13.92 -8.44 -7.63
C PHE A 119 -13.98 -8.87 -6.15
N LYS A 120 -13.47 -10.06 -5.82
CA LYS A 120 -13.35 -10.50 -4.43
C LYS A 120 -12.56 -9.50 -3.57
N ILE A 121 -11.39 -9.07 -4.05
CA ILE A 121 -10.56 -8.09 -3.34
C ILE A 121 -11.31 -6.75 -3.25
N LEU A 122 -11.89 -6.29 -4.34
CA LEU A 122 -12.60 -5.01 -4.40
C LEU A 122 -13.76 -4.95 -3.38
N PHE A 123 -14.56 -6.01 -3.28
CA PHE A 123 -15.69 -6.06 -2.34
C PHE A 123 -15.27 -6.32 -0.88
N LEU A 124 -14.16 -7.03 -0.64
CA LEU A 124 -13.67 -7.25 0.72
C LEU A 124 -12.97 -6.02 1.28
N THR A 125 -12.39 -5.16 0.45
CA THR A 125 -11.64 -3.99 0.88
C THR A 125 -12.41 -3.07 1.85
N PRO A 126 -13.65 -2.62 1.57
CA PRO A 126 -14.40 -1.78 2.50
C PRO A 126 -14.66 -2.48 3.83
N ILE A 127 -14.95 -3.78 3.79
CA ILE A 127 -15.20 -4.58 5.00
C ILE A 127 -13.95 -4.60 5.88
N VAL A 128 -12.80 -4.90 5.29
CA VAL A 128 -11.52 -4.93 6.02
C VAL A 128 -11.15 -3.55 6.57
N ILE A 129 -11.41 -2.47 5.83
CA ILE A 129 -11.16 -1.10 6.31
C ILE A 129 -12.02 -0.77 7.53
N ILE A 130 -13.29 -1.15 7.54
CA ILE A 130 -14.23 -0.85 8.63
C ILE A 130 -13.91 -1.67 9.88
N PHE A 131 -13.61 -2.96 9.71
CA PHE A 131 -13.42 -3.88 10.84
C PHE A 131 -11.99 -3.88 11.39
N ASN A 132 -10.97 -3.57 10.60
CA ASN A 132 -9.59 -3.47 11.05
C ASN A 132 -9.25 -2.06 11.56
N LYS A 133 -9.64 -1.77 12.80
CA LYS A 133 -9.31 -0.49 13.48
C LYS A 133 -7.81 -0.30 13.79
N ASN A 134 -6.96 -1.25 13.44
CA ASN A 134 -5.53 -1.27 13.84
C ASN A 134 -4.58 -0.72 12.78
N VAL A 135 -5.05 0.07 11.82
CA VAL A 135 -4.20 0.49 10.69
C VAL A 135 -3.43 1.78 10.93
N TYR A 136 -3.76 2.55 11.97
CA TYR A 136 -2.96 3.74 12.40
C TYR A 136 -3.23 4.10 13.87
#